data_9483b909953c0b10fda73b9554e91c4e
#
_entry.id   9483b909953c0b10fda73b9554e91c4e
#
_cell.length_a   1.000
_cell.length_b   1.000
_cell.length_c   1.000
_cell.angle_alpha   90.00
_cell.angle_beta   90.00
_cell.angle_gamma   90.00
#
_symmetry.space_group_name_H-M   'P 1'
#
loop_
_entity.id
_entity.type
_entity.pdbx_description
1 polymer ?
#
loop_
_entity_poly.entity_id
_entity_poly.type
_entity_poly.pdbx_seq_one_letter_code
_entity_poly.pdbx_strand_id
1 'polypeptide(L)'
;MNRLYRYILLLVAACSFIWLLAEPNLFSYINFMQWRSALIQATGVISLLLLTVTMLLALRLPFIERLTAGLDKSYRLHKWTAIYGVVIGAVHWLLAIVPKKLVELGILERAGRNRPQFDADSLQAIVMSLRGGAESVGELSLYLFIALTLIALFAPIKYKRFRITHKLMALIFVVIAYHSVVLIKPAYWDNLITPVVVCLAIAGVISAAMSLLGLIGKCRTFQGSVKSIEYDELNQTTKVQINLPRWQGHKAGQFAFLKVAGEEPHPFTITSSSQASLVEFTIKALGDFTATLHQQLNVGDAVEIEGPYGDFQFDDNKQQIWIAGGIGCAAFKARLAELKLSNEHAPVTFYYCTQAPSPTLIREFEQAATQANIEFHVVDNRLVSFLTINEIKQHKGDLSNASIWFCGPTGFGEALKNQLKSERFNLANFHSELFNFR
;
A
#
# COMPACT_ATOMS: atom_id res chain seq x y z
N MET A 1 -10.06 3.16 -6.22
CA MET A 1 -8.84 2.86 -6.98
C MET A 1 -8.68 3.69 -8.25
N ASN A 2 -9.70 3.83 -9.10
CA ASN A 2 -9.60 4.61 -10.35
C ASN A 2 -9.09 6.06 -10.14
N ARG A 3 -9.45 6.72 -9.05
CA ARG A 3 -8.98 8.09 -8.75
C ARG A 3 -7.48 8.15 -8.51
N LEU A 4 -6.90 7.19 -7.79
CA LEU A 4 -5.47 7.13 -7.46
C LEU A 4 -4.59 6.90 -8.69
N TYR A 5 -5.00 5.97 -9.57
CA TYR A 5 -4.30 5.77 -10.83
C TYR A 5 -4.36 7.03 -11.71
N ARG A 6 -5.48 7.78 -11.67
CA ARG A 6 -5.57 9.08 -12.38
C ARG A 6 -4.55 10.09 -11.85
N TYR A 7 -4.35 10.19 -10.53
CA TYR A 7 -3.33 11.10 -9.97
C TYR A 7 -1.92 10.72 -10.40
N ILE A 8 -1.58 9.43 -10.42
CA ILE A 8 -0.27 8.98 -10.91
C ILE A 8 -0.12 9.28 -12.41
N LEU A 9 -1.14 8.99 -13.21
CA LEU A 9 -1.12 9.33 -14.63
C LEU A 9 -0.98 10.83 -14.86
N LEU A 10 -1.65 11.67 -14.07
CA LEU A 10 -1.48 13.12 -14.11
C LEU A 10 -0.07 13.56 -13.72
N LEU A 11 0.54 12.96 -12.69
CA LEU A 11 1.92 13.23 -12.30
C LEU A 11 2.90 12.81 -13.42
N VAL A 12 2.72 11.64 -14.02
CA VAL A 12 3.52 11.19 -15.16
C VAL A 12 3.34 12.11 -16.35
N ALA A 13 2.10 12.51 -16.67
CA ALA A 13 1.82 13.44 -17.76
C ALA A 13 2.44 14.83 -17.53
N ALA A 14 2.32 15.37 -16.30
CA ALA A 14 2.92 16.65 -15.94
C ALA A 14 4.46 16.60 -16.03
N CYS A 15 5.08 15.53 -15.53
CA CYS A 15 6.51 15.34 -15.59
C CYS A 15 7.01 15.17 -17.04
N SER A 16 6.26 14.42 -17.86
CA SER A 16 6.53 14.27 -19.31
C SER A 16 6.37 15.59 -20.03
N PHE A 17 5.39 16.40 -19.69
CA PHE A 17 5.20 17.73 -20.27
C PHE A 17 6.36 18.66 -19.93
N ILE A 18 6.82 18.70 -18.67
CA ILE A 18 7.99 19.49 -18.27
C ILE A 18 9.25 19.03 -19.01
N TRP A 19 9.41 17.70 -19.19
CA TRP A 19 10.50 17.17 -20.00
C TRP A 19 10.39 17.60 -21.48
N LEU A 20 9.20 17.60 -22.08
CA LEU A 20 8.98 18.07 -23.45
C LEU A 20 9.38 19.54 -23.64
N LEU A 21 9.16 20.39 -22.63
CA LEU A 21 9.61 21.78 -22.67
C LEU A 21 11.15 21.91 -22.68
N ALA A 22 11.86 20.92 -22.14
CA ALA A 22 13.33 20.86 -22.18
C ALA A 22 13.90 20.27 -23.49
N GLU A 23 13.06 19.69 -24.35
CA GLU A 23 13.42 19.18 -25.68
C GLU A 23 12.62 19.86 -26.80
N PRO A 24 12.78 21.17 -27.02
CA PRO A 24 11.98 21.93 -28.00
C PRO A 24 12.14 21.43 -29.44
N ASN A 25 13.26 20.83 -29.75
CA ASN A 25 13.59 20.32 -31.10
C ASN A 25 13.23 18.83 -31.28
N LEU A 26 12.49 18.21 -30.36
CA LEU A 26 12.19 16.77 -30.38
C LEU A 26 11.62 16.32 -31.73
N PHE A 27 10.64 17.06 -32.26
CA PHE A 27 9.98 16.72 -33.52
C PHE A 27 10.80 17.03 -34.78
N SER A 28 11.94 17.69 -34.61
CA SER A 28 12.90 17.98 -35.70
C SER A 28 14.04 16.95 -35.76
N TYR A 29 14.03 15.96 -34.86
CA TYR A 29 15.07 14.93 -34.85
C TYR A 29 14.95 14.00 -36.06
N ILE A 30 16.07 13.88 -36.82
CA ILE A 30 16.11 13.10 -38.06
C ILE A 30 16.74 11.73 -37.82
N ASN A 31 17.72 11.65 -36.89
CA ASN A 31 18.47 10.42 -36.69
C ASN A 31 18.12 9.72 -35.36
N PHE A 32 18.33 8.41 -35.38
CA PHE A 32 18.04 7.54 -34.22
C PHE A 32 18.79 7.97 -32.95
N MET A 33 20.01 8.46 -33.02
CA MET A 33 20.83 8.81 -31.86
C MET A 33 20.30 10.05 -31.12
N GLN A 34 19.64 10.99 -31.83
CA GLN A 34 18.99 12.16 -31.24
C GLN A 34 17.76 11.70 -30.44
N TRP A 35 16.88 10.89 -31.05
CA TRP A 35 15.74 10.29 -30.37
C TRP A 35 16.15 9.47 -29.17
N ARG A 36 17.18 8.61 -29.31
CA ARG A 36 17.73 7.85 -28.21
C ARG A 36 18.14 8.72 -27.03
N SER A 37 18.88 9.81 -27.30
CA SER A 37 19.35 10.72 -26.24
C SER A 37 18.18 11.35 -25.47
N ALA A 38 17.12 11.77 -26.16
CA ALA A 38 15.93 12.33 -25.55
C ALA A 38 15.13 11.27 -24.76
N LEU A 39 14.91 10.09 -25.35
CA LEU A 39 14.14 8.99 -24.71
C LEU A 39 14.84 8.42 -23.48
N ILE A 40 16.18 8.38 -23.44
CA ILE A 40 16.92 8.01 -22.22
C ILE A 40 16.56 8.98 -21.08
N GLN A 41 16.55 10.29 -21.33
CA GLN A 41 16.19 11.27 -20.29
C GLN A 41 14.73 11.12 -19.87
N ALA A 42 13.79 11.00 -20.82
CA ALA A 42 12.37 10.81 -20.51
C ALA A 42 12.12 9.59 -19.63
N THR A 43 12.64 8.43 -20.05
CA THR A 43 12.44 7.17 -19.31
C THR A 43 13.11 7.20 -17.94
N GLY A 44 14.30 7.84 -17.83
CA GLY A 44 14.98 8.03 -16.55
C GLY A 44 14.17 8.88 -15.58
N VAL A 45 13.64 10.01 -16.06
CA VAL A 45 12.79 10.92 -15.24
C VAL A 45 11.51 10.23 -14.80
N ILE A 46 10.81 9.51 -15.69
CA ILE A 46 9.58 8.80 -15.36
C ILE A 46 9.85 7.66 -14.36
N SER A 47 10.93 6.91 -14.56
CA SER A 47 11.34 5.85 -13.63
C SER A 47 11.62 6.43 -12.23
N LEU A 48 12.42 7.51 -12.13
CA LEU A 48 12.71 8.19 -10.88
C LEU A 48 11.43 8.68 -10.19
N LEU A 49 10.50 9.31 -10.94
CA LEU A 49 9.21 9.76 -10.41
C LEU A 49 8.44 8.60 -9.77
N LEU A 50 8.27 7.48 -10.50
CA LEU A 50 7.50 6.33 -10.02
C LEU A 50 8.17 5.68 -8.79
N LEU A 51 9.49 5.56 -8.78
CA LEU A 51 10.23 5.03 -7.64
C LEU A 51 10.19 5.98 -6.44
N THR A 52 10.24 7.30 -6.65
CA THR A 52 10.06 8.29 -5.58
C THR A 52 8.65 8.21 -4.97
N VAL A 53 7.61 8.12 -5.81
CA VAL A 53 6.22 7.90 -5.34
C VAL A 53 6.13 6.60 -4.55
N THR A 54 6.78 5.54 -5.00
CA THR A 54 6.86 4.26 -4.28
C THR A 54 7.47 4.45 -2.89
N MET A 55 8.58 5.19 -2.77
CA MET A 55 9.21 5.46 -1.48
C MET A 55 8.31 6.27 -0.54
N LEU A 56 7.62 7.30 -1.05
CA LEU A 56 6.69 8.13 -0.28
C LEU A 56 5.49 7.33 0.24
N LEU A 57 4.92 6.44 -0.58
CA LEU A 57 3.80 5.58 -0.20
C LEU A 57 4.15 4.60 0.94
N ALA A 58 5.42 4.24 1.08
CA ALA A 58 5.89 3.38 2.16
C ALA A 58 5.94 4.07 3.53
N LEU A 59 5.94 5.41 3.60
CA LEU A 59 6.14 6.16 4.84
C LEU A 59 4.94 6.17 5.78
N ARG A 60 3.76 5.69 5.37
CA ARG A 60 2.51 5.69 6.17
C ARG A 60 2.11 7.08 6.67
N LEU A 61 2.39 8.13 5.87
CA LEU A 61 2.08 9.51 6.26
C LEU A 61 0.57 9.73 6.26
N PRO A 62 0.01 10.44 7.27
CA PRO A 62 -1.44 10.64 7.42
C PRO A 62 -2.11 11.29 6.21
N PHE A 63 -1.44 12.23 5.55
CA PHE A 63 -1.99 12.88 4.37
C PHE A 63 -2.02 11.94 3.15
N ILE A 64 -1.00 11.06 3.01
CA ILE A 64 -0.96 10.04 1.95
C ILE A 64 -2.07 9.02 2.17
N GLU A 65 -2.24 8.55 3.41
CA GLU A 65 -3.30 7.61 3.77
C GLU A 65 -4.69 8.17 3.43
N ARG A 66 -4.96 9.44 3.77
CA ARG A 66 -6.20 10.12 3.39
C ARG A 66 -6.37 10.25 1.87
N LEU A 67 -5.31 10.61 1.15
CA LEU A 67 -5.32 10.71 -0.31
C LEU A 67 -5.60 9.36 -0.96
N THR A 68 -5.07 8.27 -0.41
CA THR A 68 -5.22 6.91 -0.93
C THR A 68 -6.50 6.21 -0.43
N ALA A 69 -7.24 6.83 0.49
CA ALA A 69 -8.41 6.25 1.15
C ALA A 69 -8.10 4.90 1.83
N GLY A 70 -7.01 4.87 2.60
CA GLY A 70 -6.59 3.75 3.41
C GLY A 70 -5.19 3.21 3.08
N LEU A 71 -4.53 2.66 4.12
CA LEU A 71 -3.17 2.15 4.01
C LEU A 71 -3.06 0.89 3.13
N ASP A 72 -4.10 0.06 3.08
CA ASP A 72 -4.22 -1.10 2.20
C ASP A 72 -4.13 -0.71 0.72
N LYS A 73 -4.82 0.36 0.33
CA LYS A 73 -4.80 0.91 -1.03
C LYS A 73 -3.47 1.59 -1.33
N SER A 74 -2.86 2.25 -0.31
CA SER A 74 -1.52 2.82 -0.41
C SER A 74 -0.48 1.75 -0.75
N TYR A 75 -0.50 0.60 -0.07
CA TYR A 75 0.42 -0.51 -0.35
C TYR A 75 0.19 -1.17 -1.71
N ARG A 76 -1.06 -1.29 -2.13
CA ARG A 76 -1.35 -1.77 -3.48
C ARG A 76 -0.80 -0.82 -4.55
N LEU A 77 -0.89 0.48 -4.31
CA LEU A 77 -0.34 1.50 -5.19
C LEU A 77 1.19 1.46 -5.20
N HIS A 78 1.83 1.35 -4.01
CA HIS A 78 3.26 1.14 -3.85
C HIS A 78 3.77 -0.04 -4.69
N LYS A 79 3.10 -1.19 -4.64
CA LYS A 79 3.45 -2.37 -5.45
C LYS A 79 3.45 -2.06 -6.94
N TRP A 80 2.40 -1.42 -7.45
CA TRP A 80 2.29 -1.16 -8.89
C TRP A 80 3.22 -0.05 -9.37
N THR A 81 3.40 1.02 -8.59
CA THR A 81 4.36 2.08 -8.95
C THR A 81 5.80 1.56 -8.95
N ALA A 82 6.15 0.65 -8.02
CA ALA A 82 7.43 -0.03 -8.02
C ALA A 82 7.64 -0.87 -9.28
N ILE A 83 6.67 -1.72 -9.64
CA ILE A 83 6.75 -2.56 -10.84
C ILE A 83 6.92 -1.71 -12.09
N TYR A 84 6.07 -0.69 -12.29
CA TYR A 84 6.18 0.18 -13.46
C TYR A 84 7.49 0.98 -13.46
N GLY A 85 7.95 1.46 -12.30
CA GLY A 85 9.23 2.16 -12.17
C GLY A 85 10.39 1.29 -12.61
N VAL A 86 10.44 0.02 -12.19
CA VAL A 86 11.47 -0.95 -12.57
C VAL A 86 11.39 -1.32 -14.06
N VAL A 87 10.18 -1.53 -14.60
CA VAL A 87 9.99 -1.84 -16.03
C VAL A 87 10.48 -0.69 -16.89
N ILE A 88 10.11 0.56 -16.56
CA ILE A 88 10.59 1.74 -17.31
C ILE A 88 12.10 1.92 -17.12
N GLY A 89 12.64 1.62 -15.94
CA GLY A 89 14.08 1.58 -15.70
C GLY A 89 14.82 0.55 -16.58
N ALA A 90 14.21 -0.63 -16.79
CA ALA A 90 14.75 -1.62 -17.72
C ALA A 90 14.70 -1.13 -19.19
N VAL A 91 13.63 -0.46 -19.60
CA VAL A 91 13.53 0.18 -20.93
C VAL A 91 14.61 1.27 -21.07
N HIS A 92 14.81 2.11 -20.05
CA HIS A 92 15.87 3.12 -19.99
C HIS A 92 17.26 2.48 -20.22
N TRP A 93 17.56 1.39 -19.53
CA TRP A 93 18.81 0.65 -19.68
C TRP A 93 18.97 0.05 -21.08
N LEU A 94 17.90 -0.55 -21.64
CA LEU A 94 17.93 -1.06 -23.01
C LEU A 94 18.25 0.04 -24.03
N LEU A 95 17.65 1.23 -23.90
CA LEU A 95 17.96 2.39 -24.72
C LEU A 95 19.43 2.85 -24.57
N ALA A 96 20.03 2.63 -23.41
CA ALA A 96 21.42 2.98 -23.17
C ALA A 96 22.38 1.94 -23.74
N ILE A 97 22.11 0.62 -23.57
CA ILE A 97 23.07 -0.44 -23.85
C ILE A 97 22.98 -1.00 -25.28
N VAL A 98 21.75 -1.24 -25.78
CA VAL A 98 21.55 -1.88 -27.10
C VAL A 98 22.19 -1.09 -28.22
N PRO A 99 22.02 0.24 -28.34
CA PRO A 99 22.67 0.99 -29.41
C PRO A 99 24.20 1.03 -29.29
N LYS A 100 24.76 0.98 -28.06
CA LYS A 100 26.20 0.84 -27.87
C LYS A 100 26.70 -0.48 -28.48
N LYS A 101 25.97 -1.58 -28.25
CA LYS A 101 26.31 -2.89 -28.83
C LYS A 101 26.17 -2.93 -30.36
N LEU A 102 25.13 -2.29 -30.90
CA LEU A 102 24.92 -2.21 -32.35
C LEU A 102 26.05 -1.39 -33.05
N VAL A 103 26.59 -0.35 -32.39
CA VAL A 103 27.77 0.37 -32.88
C VAL A 103 29.03 -0.49 -32.80
N GLU A 104 29.24 -1.27 -31.72
CA GLU A 104 30.34 -2.22 -31.60
C GLU A 104 30.33 -3.29 -32.71
N LEU A 105 29.12 -3.71 -33.12
CA LEU A 105 28.91 -4.67 -34.22
C LEU A 105 28.96 -4.05 -35.61
N GLY A 106 29.19 -2.73 -35.74
CA GLY A 106 29.26 -2.02 -37.03
C GLY A 106 27.89 -1.83 -37.72
N ILE A 107 26.78 -2.11 -37.02
CA ILE A 107 25.39 -1.97 -37.56
C ILE A 107 24.93 -0.51 -37.50
N LEU A 108 25.39 0.26 -36.51
CA LEU A 108 25.08 1.68 -36.37
C LEU A 108 26.36 2.52 -36.40
N GLU A 109 26.28 3.70 -37.01
CA GLU A 109 27.34 4.68 -36.98
C GLU A 109 27.50 5.31 -35.59
N ARG A 110 28.75 5.59 -35.23
CA ARG A 110 29.06 6.23 -33.95
C ARG A 110 28.67 7.71 -34.02
N ALA A 111 27.81 8.16 -33.10
CA ALA A 111 27.50 9.58 -32.99
C ALA A 111 28.74 10.40 -32.64
N GLY A 112 28.93 11.55 -33.30
CA GLY A 112 29.99 12.50 -32.97
C GLY A 112 29.91 12.93 -31.49
N ARG A 113 31.03 12.98 -30.80
CA ARG A 113 31.12 13.42 -29.40
C ARG A 113 31.40 14.91 -29.33
N ASN A 114 30.39 15.74 -29.31
CA ASN A 114 30.54 17.12 -28.81
C ASN A 114 30.42 17.09 -27.28
N ARG A 115 31.56 17.14 -26.58
CA ARG A 115 31.57 17.32 -25.11
C ARG A 115 31.58 18.82 -24.84
N PRO A 116 30.60 19.36 -24.07
CA PRO A 116 30.69 20.74 -23.62
C PRO A 116 31.94 20.89 -22.76
N GLN A 117 32.67 21.99 -22.99
CA GLN A 117 33.81 22.37 -22.16
C GLN A 117 33.34 23.33 -21.09
N PHE A 118 33.77 23.08 -19.88
CA PHE A 118 33.47 23.90 -18.70
C PHE A 118 34.76 24.30 -18.02
N ASP A 119 34.76 25.43 -17.31
CA ASP A 119 35.91 25.85 -16.52
C ASP A 119 36.23 24.77 -15.48
N ALA A 120 37.53 24.49 -15.31
CA ALA A 120 38.00 23.33 -14.55
C ALA A 120 37.48 23.29 -13.09
N ASP A 121 37.32 24.47 -12.47
CA ASP A 121 36.86 24.61 -11.09
C ASP A 121 35.34 24.80 -10.97
N SER A 122 34.62 24.70 -12.10
CA SER A 122 33.16 24.87 -12.09
C SER A 122 32.46 23.63 -11.54
N LEU A 123 31.27 23.82 -10.90
CA LEU A 123 30.39 22.72 -10.48
C LEU A 123 30.04 21.81 -11.65
N GLN A 124 29.89 22.38 -12.85
CA GLN A 124 29.63 21.68 -14.09
C GLN A 124 30.73 20.67 -14.44
N ALA A 125 32.01 21.07 -14.35
CA ALA A 125 33.14 20.21 -14.57
C ALA A 125 33.22 19.05 -13.57
N ILE A 126 32.93 19.33 -12.30
CA ILE A 126 32.83 18.31 -11.24
C ILE A 126 31.75 17.31 -11.57
N VAL A 127 30.53 17.74 -11.88
CA VAL A 127 29.42 16.85 -12.26
C VAL A 127 29.78 16.01 -13.48
N MET A 128 30.43 16.59 -14.49
CA MET A 128 30.87 15.87 -15.71
C MET A 128 31.90 14.79 -15.38
N SER A 129 32.79 15.01 -14.43
CA SER A 129 33.79 13.99 -14.00
C SER A 129 33.17 12.78 -13.33
N LEU A 130 32.05 12.94 -12.66
CA LEU A 130 31.31 11.88 -11.93
C LEU A 130 30.48 10.98 -12.84
N ARG A 131 30.20 11.39 -14.11
CA ARG A 131 29.25 10.69 -15.00
C ARG A 131 29.61 9.24 -15.27
N GLY A 132 30.90 8.92 -15.50
CA GLY A 132 31.32 7.55 -15.75
C GLY A 132 31.03 6.61 -14.57
N GLY A 133 31.33 7.06 -13.35
CA GLY A 133 30.98 6.32 -12.13
C GLY A 133 29.49 6.20 -11.95
N ALA A 134 28.73 7.28 -12.19
CA ALA A 134 27.28 7.28 -12.08
C ALA A 134 26.59 6.31 -13.07
N GLU A 135 27.11 6.18 -14.31
CA GLU A 135 26.62 5.17 -15.27
C GLU A 135 26.81 3.75 -14.73
N SER A 136 28.00 3.41 -14.24
CA SER A 136 28.31 2.06 -13.74
C SER A 136 27.50 1.66 -12.51
N VAL A 137 27.37 2.57 -11.51
CA VAL A 137 26.57 2.26 -10.32
C VAL A 137 25.09 2.23 -10.61
N GLY A 138 24.61 3.00 -11.60
CA GLY A 138 23.21 2.97 -12.05
C GLY A 138 22.84 1.63 -12.69
N GLU A 139 23.71 1.09 -13.53
CA GLU A 139 23.52 -0.23 -14.16
C GLU A 139 23.49 -1.35 -13.11
N LEU A 140 24.45 -1.38 -12.19
CA LEU A 140 24.46 -2.34 -11.08
C LEU A 140 23.21 -2.22 -10.22
N SER A 141 22.78 -0.99 -9.91
CA SER A 141 21.58 -0.72 -9.12
C SER A 141 20.32 -1.28 -9.80
N LEU A 142 20.19 -1.17 -11.11
CA LEU A 142 19.07 -1.74 -11.85
C LEU A 142 19.03 -3.27 -11.71
N TYR A 143 20.16 -3.95 -11.89
CA TYR A 143 20.23 -5.41 -11.76
C TYR A 143 19.82 -5.87 -10.36
N LEU A 144 20.32 -5.20 -9.32
CA LEU A 144 19.95 -5.48 -7.93
C LEU A 144 18.47 -5.18 -7.68
N PHE A 145 17.94 -4.06 -8.23
CA PHE A 145 16.54 -3.69 -8.07
C PHE A 145 15.60 -4.70 -8.72
N ILE A 146 15.92 -5.17 -9.94
CA ILE A 146 15.16 -6.25 -10.61
C ILE A 146 15.20 -7.53 -9.78
N ALA A 147 16.38 -7.97 -9.34
CA ALA A 147 16.52 -9.18 -8.55
C ALA A 147 15.71 -9.12 -7.25
N LEU A 148 15.80 -8.03 -6.49
CA LEU A 148 15.04 -7.84 -5.26
C LEU A 148 13.53 -7.71 -5.52
N THR A 149 13.11 -7.11 -6.64
CA THR A 149 11.70 -7.03 -7.04
C THR A 149 11.15 -8.42 -7.33
N LEU A 150 11.87 -9.25 -8.07
CA LEU A 150 11.48 -10.64 -8.34
C LEU A 150 11.40 -11.46 -7.05
N ILE A 151 12.36 -11.29 -6.14
CA ILE A 151 12.32 -11.91 -4.81
C ILE A 151 11.07 -11.45 -4.03
N ALA A 152 10.78 -10.16 -4.05
CA ALA A 152 9.62 -9.61 -3.35
C ALA A 152 8.27 -10.10 -3.90
N LEU A 153 8.19 -10.36 -5.21
CA LEU A 153 6.96 -10.79 -5.87
C LEU A 153 6.73 -12.29 -5.83
N PHE A 154 7.79 -13.09 -5.94
CA PHE A 154 7.67 -14.52 -6.22
C PHE A 154 8.30 -15.44 -5.18
N ALA A 155 9.25 -14.97 -4.35
CA ALA A 155 9.91 -15.85 -3.41
C ALA A 155 9.03 -16.15 -2.18
N PRO A 156 8.85 -17.42 -1.78
CA PRO A 156 8.11 -17.81 -0.58
C PRO A 156 8.98 -17.63 0.69
N ILE A 157 9.40 -16.40 0.96
CA ILE A 157 10.26 -16.08 2.10
C ILE A 157 9.43 -15.65 3.33
N LYS A 158 9.90 -16.02 4.53
CA LYS A 158 9.29 -15.59 5.79
C LYS A 158 9.32 -14.06 5.91
N TYR A 159 8.30 -13.47 6.51
CA TYR A 159 8.10 -12.02 6.61
C TYR A 159 9.33 -11.26 7.14
N LYS A 160 10.00 -11.78 8.16
CA LYS A 160 11.23 -11.19 8.73
C LYS A 160 12.36 -11.05 7.69
N ARG A 161 12.60 -12.10 6.86
CA ARG A 161 13.60 -12.06 5.78
C ARG A 161 13.17 -11.11 4.67
N PHE A 162 11.88 -11.15 4.29
CA PHE A 162 11.31 -10.22 3.31
C PHE A 162 11.58 -8.77 3.72
N ARG A 163 11.32 -8.40 4.98
CA ARG A 163 11.54 -7.03 5.46
C ARG A 163 13.00 -6.58 5.34
N ILE A 164 13.94 -7.46 5.65
CA ILE A 164 15.38 -7.16 5.54
C ILE A 164 15.76 -6.94 4.07
N THR A 165 15.43 -7.89 3.18
CA THR A 165 15.75 -7.78 1.75
C THR A 165 15.05 -6.58 1.11
N HIS A 166 13.82 -6.28 1.51
CA HIS A 166 13.07 -5.13 1.02
C HIS A 166 13.67 -3.78 1.44
N LYS A 167 14.26 -3.69 2.64
CA LYS A 167 14.98 -2.48 3.09
C LYS A 167 16.21 -2.17 2.23
N LEU A 168 16.85 -3.16 1.60
CA LEU A 168 17.95 -2.93 0.68
C LEU A 168 17.53 -2.10 -0.54
N MET A 169 16.25 -2.17 -0.95
CA MET A 169 15.74 -1.33 -2.04
C MET A 169 15.84 0.17 -1.72
N ALA A 170 15.68 0.55 -0.44
CA ALA A 170 15.83 1.95 -0.02
C ALA A 170 17.30 2.42 -0.18
N LEU A 171 18.28 1.57 0.13
CA LEU A 171 19.69 1.88 -0.10
C LEU A 171 20.01 2.02 -1.60
N ILE A 172 19.51 1.08 -2.42
CA ILE A 172 19.70 1.13 -3.87
C ILE A 172 19.04 2.38 -4.46
N PHE A 173 17.88 2.80 -3.93
CA PHE A 173 17.23 4.04 -4.37
C PHE A 173 18.14 5.27 -4.17
N VAL A 174 18.90 5.35 -3.07
CA VAL A 174 19.86 6.46 -2.85
C VAL A 174 20.91 6.52 -3.98
N VAL A 175 21.40 5.35 -4.41
CA VAL A 175 22.35 5.27 -5.54
C VAL A 175 21.67 5.66 -6.86
N ILE A 176 20.42 5.25 -7.08
CA ILE A 176 19.63 5.66 -8.26
C ILE A 176 19.39 7.17 -8.27
N ALA A 177 19.09 7.78 -7.11
CA ALA A 177 18.95 9.23 -7.01
C ALA A 177 20.23 9.98 -7.39
N TYR A 178 21.39 9.52 -6.89
CA TYR A 178 22.70 10.03 -7.31
C TYR A 178 22.92 9.89 -8.81
N HIS A 179 22.71 8.68 -9.37
CA HIS A 179 22.79 8.40 -10.80
C HIS A 179 21.91 9.37 -11.61
N SER A 180 20.65 9.56 -11.18
CA SER A 180 19.69 10.38 -11.90
C SER A 180 20.10 11.87 -11.94
N VAL A 181 20.58 12.41 -10.83
CA VAL A 181 20.99 13.82 -10.74
C VAL A 181 22.25 14.07 -11.55
N VAL A 182 23.28 13.20 -11.45
CA VAL A 182 24.55 13.36 -12.15
C VAL A 182 24.41 13.21 -13.67
N LEU A 183 23.47 12.37 -14.12
CA LEU A 183 23.29 12.07 -15.55
C LEU A 183 22.25 12.95 -16.25
N ILE A 184 21.71 13.97 -15.59
CA ILE A 184 20.91 15.00 -16.27
C ILE A 184 21.72 15.55 -17.46
N LYS A 185 21.09 15.62 -18.63
CA LYS A 185 21.70 16.16 -19.84
C LYS A 185 22.13 17.62 -19.61
N PRO A 186 23.39 18.02 -19.91
CA PRO A 186 23.82 19.40 -19.65
C PRO A 186 22.93 20.48 -20.27
N ALA A 187 22.33 20.20 -21.44
CA ALA A 187 21.37 21.10 -22.09
C ALA A 187 20.08 21.33 -21.25
N TYR A 188 19.83 20.55 -20.19
CA TYR A 188 18.67 20.71 -19.31
C TYR A 188 18.98 21.49 -18.04
N TRP A 189 20.23 21.82 -17.71
CA TRP A 189 20.58 22.39 -16.43
C TRP A 189 19.90 23.71 -16.13
N ASP A 190 19.62 24.51 -17.17
CA ASP A 190 18.89 25.78 -17.04
C ASP A 190 17.37 25.63 -17.27
N ASN A 191 16.88 24.40 -17.41
CA ASN A 191 15.46 24.10 -17.64
C ASN A 191 14.75 23.63 -16.37
N LEU A 192 13.42 23.79 -16.34
CA LEU A 192 12.57 23.40 -15.21
C LEU A 192 12.68 21.90 -14.85
N ILE A 193 13.06 21.04 -15.78
CA ILE A 193 13.21 19.60 -15.52
C ILE A 193 14.31 19.29 -14.50
N THR A 194 15.39 20.07 -14.45
CA THR A 194 16.49 19.86 -13.49
C THR A 194 16.03 20.02 -12.04
N PRO A 195 15.43 21.13 -11.60
CA PRO A 195 14.92 21.22 -10.24
C PRO A 195 13.85 20.17 -9.93
N VAL A 196 13.03 19.75 -10.89
CA VAL A 196 12.08 18.64 -10.70
C VAL A 196 12.81 17.34 -10.37
N VAL A 197 13.82 16.96 -11.14
CA VAL A 197 14.62 15.75 -10.88
C VAL A 197 15.32 15.82 -9.53
N VAL A 198 15.89 16.97 -9.17
CA VAL A 198 16.56 17.18 -7.88
C VAL A 198 15.56 17.07 -6.73
N CYS A 199 14.38 17.69 -6.83
CA CYS A 199 13.32 17.57 -5.81
C CYS A 199 12.84 16.12 -5.64
N LEU A 200 12.63 15.38 -6.73
CA LEU A 200 12.28 13.95 -6.68
C LEU A 200 13.38 13.13 -5.99
N ALA A 201 14.63 13.36 -6.34
CA ALA A 201 15.76 12.68 -5.71
C ALA A 201 15.83 12.97 -4.21
N ILE A 202 15.71 14.22 -3.79
CA ILE A 202 15.73 14.62 -2.38
C ILE A 202 14.55 13.98 -1.62
N ALA A 203 13.32 14.08 -2.15
CA ALA A 203 12.15 13.49 -1.51
C ALA A 203 12.29 11.96 -1.33
N GLY A 204 12.81 11.27 -2.35
CA GLY A 204 13.05 9.84 -2.28
C GLY A 204 14.19 9.47 -1.32
N VAL A 205 15.29 10.24 -1.29
CA VAL A 205 16.41 10.02 -0.34
C VAL A 205 15.96 10.24 1.10
N ILE A 206 15.18 11.28 1.38
CA ILE A 206 14.59 11.49 2.73
C ILE A 206 13.71 10.29 3.10
N SER A 207 12.86 9.81 2.18
CA SER A 207 12.01 8.65 2.40
C SER A 207 12.84 7.37 2.66
N ALA A 208 13.92 7.19 1.90
CA ALA A 208 14.85 6.07 2.09
C ALA A 208 15.54 6.15 3.48
N ALA A 209 16.02 7.32 3.87
CA ALA A 209 16.62 7.53 5.18
C ALA A 209 15.62 7.23 6.32
N MET A 210 14.38 7.70 6.23
CA MET A 210 13.33 7.39 7.20
C MET A 210 13.07 5.87 7.31
N SER A 211 13.07 5.17 6.18
CA SER A 211 12.91 3.71 6.14
C SER A 211 14.09 2.98 6.77
N LEU A 212 15.32 3.34 6.40
CA LEU A 212 16.54 2.70 6.88
C LEU A 212 16.74 2.92 8.40
N LEU A 213 16.47 4.12 8.88
CA LEU A 213 16.53 4.48 10.29
C LEU A 213 15.36 3.95 11.13
N GLY A 214 14.36 3.29 10.50
CA GLY A 214 13.21 2.75 11.21
C GLY A 214 12.29 3.82 11.80
N LEU A 215 12.16 4.96 11.14
CA LEU A 215 11.33 6.08 11.59
C LEU A 215 9.88 6.01 11.09
N ILE A 216 9.57 5.04 10.20
CA ILE A 216 8.21 4.84 9.67
C ILE A 216 7.25 4.52 10.83
N GLY A 217 6.14 5.24 10.92
CA GLY A 217 5.07 5.01 11.90
C GLY A 217 5.38 5.46 13.32
N LYS A 218 6.61 5.90 13.65
CA LYS A 218 6.99 6.27 15.03
C LYS A 218 6.16 7.39 15.65
N CYS A 219 5.67 8.34 14.85
CA CYS A 219 4.79 9.41 15.34
C CYS A 219 3.39 8.93 15.75
N ARG A 220 3.03 7.69 15.39
CA ARG A 220 1.77 7.02 15.74
C ARG A 220 1.99 5.75 16.56
N THR A 221 3.14 5.59 17.20
CA THR A 221 3.46 4.43 18.03
C THR A 221 3.26 4.78 19.50
N PHE A 222 2.46 3.97 20.19
CA PHE A 222 2.09 4.12 21.59
C PHE A 222 2.54 2.90 22.37
N GLN A 223 3.08 3.13 23.55
CA GLN A 223 3.43 2.07 24.51
C GLN A 223 2.22 1.72 25.33
N GLY A 224 1.96 0.43 25.52
CA GLY A 224 0.86 -0.09 26.31
C GLY A 224 1.24 -1.33 27.09
N SER A 225 0.28 -1.81 27.86
CA SER A 225 0.39 -3.07 28.61
C SER A 225 -0.85 -3.93 28.41
N VAL A 226 -0.64 -5.22 28.29
CA VAL A 226 -1.71 -6.22 28.20
C VAL A 226 -2.50 -6.24 29.50
N LYS A 227 -3.84 -6.17 29.42
CA LYS A 227 -4.76 -6.20 30.57
C LYS A 227 -5.50 -7.52 30.69
N SER A 228 -5.88 -8.12 29.58
CA SER A 228 -6.48 -9.46 29.56
C SER A 228 -6.14 -10.18 28.27
N ILE A 229 -6.14 -11.51 28.36
CA ILE A 229 -5.97 -12.42 27.24
C ILE A 229 -7.00 -13.54 27.42
N GLU A 230 -7.81 -13.75 26.40
CA GLU A 230 -8.80 -14.83 26.35
C GLU A 230 -8.57 -15.64 25.07
N TYR A 231 -8.48 -16.95 25.18
CA TYR A 231 -8.33 -17.83 24.03
C TYR A 231 -9.60 -18.68 23.83
N ASP A 232 -10.15 -18.61 22.63
CA ASP A 232 -11.27 -19.45 22.20
C ASP A 232 -10.73 -20.60 21.34
N GLU A 233 -10.72 -21.79 21.89
CA GLU A 233 -10.23 -23.01 21.23
C GLU A 233 -11.07 -23.39 20.01
N LEU A 234 -12.40 -23.17 20.05
CA LEU A 234 -13.31 -23.55 18.96
C LEU A 234 -13.06 -22.70 17.71
N ASN A 235 -12.85 -21.42 17.89
CA ASN A 235 -12.58 -20.50 16.81
C ASN A 235 -11.09 -20.30 16.52
N GLN A 236 -10.21 -20.82 17.39
CA GLN A 236 -8.78 -20.56 17.38
C GLN A 236 -8.48 -19.04 17.32
N THR A 237 -9.14 -18.29 18.21
CA THR A 237 -8.98 -16.84 18.29
C THR A 237 -8.46 -16.42 19.64
N THR A 238 -7.52 -15.48 19.64
CA THR A 238 -7.01 -14.83 20.84
C THR A 238 -7.58 -13.41 20.91
N LYS A 239 -8.33 -13.12 21.99
CA LYS A 239 -8.79 -11.78 22.31
C LYS A 239 -7.80 -11.15 23.28
N VAL A 240 -7.28 -9.96 22.93
CA VAL A 240 -6.28 -9.23 23.72
C VAL A 240 -6.81 -7.84 24.01
N GLN A 241 -6.86 -7.45 25.28
CA GLN A 241 -7.17 -6.09 25.70
C GLN A 241 -5.90 -5.39 26.21
N ILE A 242 -5.68 -4.18 25.73
CA ILE A 242 -4.45 -3.41 25.95
C ILE A 242 -4.81 -2.05 26.54
N ASN A 243 -4.15 -1.69 27.63
CA ASN A 243 -4.19 -0.34 28.17
C ASN A 243 -3.17 0.54 27.44
N LEU A 244 -3.64 1.62 26.81
CA LEU A 244 -2.84 2.58 26.06
C LEU A 244 -3.06 4.00 26.62
N PRO A 245 -2.33 4.45 27.64
CA PRO A 245 -2.59 5.71 28.34
C PRO A 245 -2.53 6.96 27.44
N ARG A 246 -1.80 6.90 26.32
CA ARG A 246 -1.62 8.03 25.38
C ARG A 246 -2.36 7.81 24.07
N TRP A 247 -3.26 6.82 23.98
CA TRP A 247 -4.02 6.56 22.77
C TRP A 247 -4.93 7.73 22.43
N GLN A 248 -4.85 8.20 21.18
CA GLN A 248 -5.64 9.36 20.73
C GLN A 248 -7.04 8.96 20.21
N GLY A 249 -7.42 7.71 20.41
CA GLY A 249 -8.68 7.16 19.91
C GLY A 249 -8.58 6.55 18.52
N HIS A 250 -9.65 5.92 18.10
CA HIS A 250 -9.82 5.29 16.79
C HIS A 250 -11.29 5.36 16.39
N LYS A 251 -11.59 5.00 15.15
CA LYS A 251 -12.96 4.79 14.66
C LYS A 251 -13.19 3.31 14.43
N ALA A 252 -14.43 2.86 14.54
CA ALA A 252 -14.80 1.49 14.19
C ALA A 252 -14.38 1.15 12.75
N GLY A 253 -13.86 -0.07 12.55
CA GLY A 253 -13.34 -0.54 11.28
C GLY A 253 -11.87 -0.18 11.01
N GLN A 254 -11.21 0.59 11.86
CA GLN A 254 -9.78 0.83 11.76
C GLN A 254 -8.96 -0.34 12.33
N PHE A 255 -7.70 -0.43 11.89
CA PHE A 255 -6.73 -1.40 12.37
C PHE A 255 -5.48 -0.71 12.93
N ALA A 256 -4.69 -1.45 13.67
CA ALA A 256 -3.38 -1.01 14.16
C ALA A 256 -2.36 -2.15 14.06
N PHE A 257 -1.09 -1.79 14.03
CA PHE A 257 -0.01 -2.77 14.11
C PHE A 257 0.31 -3.05 15.58
N LEU A 258 0.13 -4.30 15.99
CA LEU A 258 0.56 -4.80 17.29
C LEU A 258 1.97 -5.36 17.16
N LYS A 259 2.87 -4.89 18.00
CA LYS A 259 4.24 -5.40 18.15
C LYS A 259 4.44 -5.92 19.56
N VAL A 260 4.80 -7.18 19.64
CA VAL A 260 5.17 -7.90 20.87
C VAL A 260 6.70 -8.05 20.91
N ALA A 261 7.26 -8.22 22.10
CA ALA A 261 8.71 -8.41 22.27
C ALA A 261 9.21 -9.60 21.43
N GLY A 262 10.28 -9.39 20.67
CA GLY A 262 10.89 -10.42 19.80
C GLY A 262 10.23 -10.61 18.44
N GLU A 263 9.04 -10.02 18.22
CA GLU A 263 8.26 -10.16 16.99
C GLU A 263 8.19 -8.87 16.19
N GLU A 264 7.88 -9.01 14.91
CA GLU A 264 7.63 -7.89 14.01
C GLU A 264 6.21 -7.34 14.21
N PRO A 265 5.95 -6.06 13.90
CA PRO A 265 4.60 -5.51 13.94
C PRO A 265 3.65 -6.21 12.98
N HIS A 266 2.49 -6.67 13.48
CA HIS A 266 1.43 -7.29 12.68
C HIS A 266 0.15 -6.45 12.71
N PRO A 267 -0.52 -6.23 11.57
CA PRO A 267 -1.76 -5.47 11.50
C PRO A 267 -2.95 -6.31 11.98
N PHE A 268 -3.74 -5.74 12.90
CA PHE A 268 -5.00 -6.34 13.37
C PHE A 268 -6.09 -5.29 13.46
N THR A 269 -7.31 -5.67 13.09
CA THR A 269 -8.49 -4.82 13.25
C THR A 269 -8.76 -4.56 14.71
N ILE A 270 -9.02 -3.31 15.07
CA ILE A 270 -9.42 -2.91 16.42
C ILE A 270 -10.88 -3.32 16.60
N THR A 271 -11.15 -4.15 17.62
CA THR A 271 -12.50 -4.68 17.90
C THR A 271 -13.24 -3.98 19.03
N SER A 272 -12.55 -3.13 19.81
CA SER A 272 -13.18 -2.23 20.77
C SER A 272 -13.89 -1.05 20.09
N SER A 273 -14.93 -0.51 20.73
CA SER A 273 -15.53 0.76 20.28
C SER A 273 -14.57 1.94 20.50
N SER A 274 -14.81 3.04 19.78
CA SER A 274 -14.04 4.28 19.94
C SER A 274 -14.11 4.89 21.34
N GLN A 275 -15.13 4.54 22.12
CA GLN A 275 -15.36 5.03 23.49
C GLN A 275 -14.79 4.10 24.56
N ALA A 276 -14.25 2.93 24.19
CA ALA A 276 -13.71 1.97 25.14
C ALA A 276 -12.42 2.49 25.79
N SER A 277 -12.27 2.22 27.09
CA SER A 277 -11.06 2.59 27.85
C SER A 277 -9.83 1.74 27.49
N LEU A 278 -10.05 0.55 26.92
CA LEU A 278 -9.01 -0.38 26.47
C LEU A 278 -9.14 -0.61 24.98
N VAL A 279 -8.01 -0.74 24.32
CA VAL A 279 -7.96 -1.16 22.90
C VAL A 279 -8.00 -2.69 22.86
N GLU A 280 -8.93 -3.24 22.07
CA GLU A 280 -9.14 -4.68 21.95
C GLU A 280 -8.82 -5.15 20.53
N PHE A 281 -8.21 -6.32 20.44
CA PHE A 281 -7.99 -7.06 19.20
C PHE A 281 -8.55 -8.48 19.36
N THR A 282 -9.21 -8.99 18.30
CA THR A 282 -9.59 -10.40 18.19
C THR A 282 -8.80 -11.00 17.02
N ILE A 283 -7.85 -11.87 17.34
CA ILE A 283 -6.80 -12.35 16.43
C ILE A 283 -6.98 -13.84 16.17
N LYS A 284 -7.21 -14.24 14.91
CA LYS A 284 -7.33 -15.64 14.52
C LYS A 284 -5.95 -16.26 14.27
N ALA A 285 -5.78 -17.50 14.67
CA ALA A 285 -4.58 -18.32 14.40
C ALA A 285 -4.51 -18.66 12.90
N LEU A 286 -3.75 -17.87 12.12
CA LEU A 286 -3.59 -18.04 10.67
C LEU A 286 -2.13 -18.25 10.25
N GLY A 287 -1.18 -18.05 11.13
CA GLY A 287 0.26 -18.16 10.84
C GLY A 287 1.07 -18.41 12.09
N ASP A 288 2.39 -18.58 11.92
CA ASP A 288 3.32 -18.98 13.01
C ASP A 288 3.16 -18.13 14.28
N PHE A 289 3.12 -16.81 14.14
CA PHE A 289 2.97 -15.88 15.27
C PHE A 289 1.58 -15.96 15.91
N THR A 290 0.51 -15.87 15.09
CA THR A 290 -0.86 -15.80 15.61
C THR A 290 -1.34 -17.11 16.23
N ALA A 291 -0.78 -18.26 15.81
CA ALA A 291 -1.10 -19.55 16.37
C ALA A 291 -0.61 -19.73 17.81
N THR A 292 0.50 -19.07 18.16
CA THR A 292 1.15 -19.19 19.48
C THR A 292 0.97 -17.94 20.34
N LEU A 293 0.29 -16.91 19.85
CA LEU A 293 0.14 -15.62 20.53
C LEU A 293 -0.40 -15.74 21.96
N HIS A 294 -1.40 -16.58 22.18
CA HIS A 294 -2.01 -16.81 23.50
C HIS A 294 -1.07 -17.49 24.50
N GLN A 295 0.02 -18.13 24.02
CA GLN A 295 1.04 -18.75 24.85
C GLN A 295 2.24 -17.83 25.09
N GLN A 296 2.49 -16.91 24.17
CA GLN A 296 3.65 -16.00 24.20
C GLN A 296 3.37 -14.71 24.98
N LEU A 297 2.11 -14.31 25.08
CA LEU A 297 1.70 -13.04 25.66
C LEU A 297 1.10 -13.26 27.04
N ASN A 298 1.50 -12.47 28.03
CA ASN A 298 1.02 -12.53 29.41
C ASN A 298 0.39 -11.20 29.82
N VAL A 299 -0.50 -11.25 30.80
CA VAL A 299 -1.04 -10.05 31.43
C VAL A 299 0.10 -9.26 32.08
N GLY A 300 0.17 -7.98 31.80
CA GLY A 300 1.24 -7.09 32.25
C GLY A 300 2.36 -6.88 31.23
N ASP A 301 2.47 -7.70 30.18
CA ASP A 301 3.50 -7.55 29.17
C ASP A 301 3.40 -6.20 28.44
N ALA A 302 4.57 -5.61 28.19
CA ALA A 302 4.67 -4.37 27.42
C ALA A 302 4.51 -4.65 25.92
N VAL A 303 3.70 -3.84 25.28
CA VAL A 303 3.43 -3.92 23.84
C VAL A 303 3.49 -2.54 23.18
N GLU A 304 3.80 -2.52 21.88
CA GLU A 304 3.73 -1.30 21.09
C GLU A 304 2.56 -1.39 20.10
N ILE A 305 1.76 -0.33 20.03
CA ILE A 305 0.67 -0.20 19.06
C ILE A 305 0.97 0.98 18.15
N GLU A 306 1.03 0.71 16.84
CA GLU A 306 1.21 1.74 15.81
C GLU A 306 -0.11 1.91 15.04
N GLY A 307 -0.70 3.09 15.08
CA GLY A 307 -1.98 3.39 14.41
C GLY A 307 -2.73 4.56 15.05
N PRO A 308 -4.06 4.66 14.81
CA PRO A 308 -4.88 3.79 13.95
C PRO A 308 -4.69 4.06 12.46
N TYR A 309 -5.03 3.08 11.63
CA TYR A 309 -5.01 3.12 10.17
C TYR A 309 -6.32 2.58 9.59
N GLY A 310 -6.59 2.87 8.32
CA GLY A 310 -7.75 2.36 7.60
C GLY A 310 -8.86 3.40 7.41
N ASP A 311 -9.66 3.17 6.35
CA ASP A 311 -10.76 4.04 5.93
C ASP A 311 -12.09 3.26 5.82
N PHE A 312 -12.24 2.20 6.59
CA PHE A 312 -13.45 1.37 6.66
C PHE A 312 -14.34 1.88 7.80
N GLN A 313 -14.99 3.05 7.58
CA GLN A 313 -15.57 3.86 8.65
C GLN A 313 -17.11 3.86 8.74
N PHE A 314 -17.83 3.21 7.81
CA PHE A 314 -19.31 3.15 7.82
C PHE A 314 -19.99 4.53 7.84
N ASP A 315 -19.42 5.52 7.16
CA ASP A 315 -19.73 6.95 7.26
C ASP A 315 -20.76 7.46 6.27
N ASP A 316 -21.44 6.57 5.53
CA ASP A 316 -22.52 6.94 4.63
C ASP A 316 -23.91 6.80 5.29
N ASN A 317 -24.84 7.68 4.90
CA ASN A 317 -26.23 7.67 5.39
C ASN A 317 -27.15 6.81 4.53
N LYS A 318 -26.61 5.79 3.83
CA LYS A 318 -27.40 4.85 3.02
C LYS A 318 -27.83 3.65 3.83
N GLN A 319 -28.80 2.88 3.28
CA GLN A 319 -29.01 1.52 3.74
C GLN A 319 -27.70 0.75 3.59
N GLN A 320 -27.23 0.15 4.68
CA GLN A 320 -25.95 -0.56 4.71
C GLN A 320 -26.15 -2.07 4.72
N ILE A 321 -25.41 -2.76 3.89
CA ILE A 321 -25.32 -4.22 3.87
C ILE A 321 -23.90 -4.60 4.29
N TRP A 322 -23.78 -5.22 5.46
CA TRP A 322 -22.52 -5.68 5.99
C TRP A 322 -22.34 -7.16 5.68
N ILE A 323 -21.18 -7.52 5.14
CA ILE A 323 -20.86 -8.90 4.78
C ILE A 323 -19.50 -9.25 5.38
N ALA A 324 -19.51 -10.12 6.39
CA ALA A 324 -18.31 -10.62 7.03
C ALA A 324 -18.00 -12.04 6.56
N GLY A 325 -16.75 -12.29 6.14
CA GLY A 325 -16.23 -13.63 5.86
C GLY A 325 -15.25 -14.09 6.94
N GLY A 326 -15.65 -15.06 7.76
CA GLY A 326 -14.82 -15.59 8.84
C GLY A 326 -14.36 -14.51 9.83
N ILE A 327 -13.03 -14.37 10.05
CA ILE A 327 -12.46 -13.37 10.98
C ILE A 327 -12.70 -11.93 10.53
N GLY A 328 -13.12 -11.70 9.28
CA GLY A 328 -13.54 -10.38 8.82
C GLY A 328 -14.68 -9.76 9.63
N CYS A 329 -15.38 -10.56 10.45
CA CYS A 329 -16.37 -10.07 11.42
C CYS A 329 -15.76 -9.08 12.44
N ALA A 330 -14.48 -9.12 12.69
CA ALA A 330 -13.78 -8.19 13.58
C ALA A 330 -14.00 -6.72 13.20
N ALA A 331 -14.03 -6.40 11.89
CA ALA A 331 -14.27 -5.04 11.41
C ALA A 331 -15.65 -4.48 11.79
N PHE A 332 -16.64 -5.35 11.95
CA PHE A 332 -18.02 -4.97 12.31
C PHE A 332 -18.27 -4.95 13.81
N LYS A 333 -17.46 -5.67 14.60
CA LYS A 333 -17.63 -5.79 16.06
C LYS A 333 -17.55 -4.42 16.75
N ALA A 334 -16.54 -3.62 16.43
CA ALA A 334 -16.40 -2.27 16.98
C ALA A 334 -17.58 -1.37 16.61
N ARG A 335 -18.06 -1.45 15.36
CA ARG A 335 -19.20 -0.65 14.89
C ARG A 335 -20.51 -1.05 15.56
N LEU A 336 -20.76 -2.35 15.73
CA LEU A 336 -21.91 -2.83 16.51
C LEU A 336 -21.89 -2.30 17.94
N ALA A 337 -20.72 -2.29 18.59
CA ALA A 337 -20.58 -1.75 19.94
C ALA A 337 -20.85 -0.23 20.02
N GLU A 338 -20.51 0.53 18.96
CA GLU A 338 -20.84 1.96 18.88
C GLU A 338 -22.35 2.19 18.68
N LEU A 339 -22.98 1.42 17.78
CA LEU A 339 -24.40 1.59 17.44
C LEU A 339 -25.34 1.24 18.60
N LYS A 340 -24.91 0.38 19.53
CA LYS A 340 -25.65 0.15 20.79
C LYS A 340 -25.83 1.43 21.62
N LEU A 341 -24.96 2.39 21.48
CA LEU A 341 -24.94 3.65 22.21
C LEU A 341 -25.68 4.79 21.49
N SER A 342 -26.01 4.57 20.20
CA SER A 342 -26.66 5.54 19.33
C SER A 342 -27.85 4.87 18.65
N ASN A 343 -29.08 5.33 18.95
CA ASN A 343 -30.31 4.83 18.32
C ASN A 343 -30.56 5.40 16.93
N GLU A 344 -29.72 6.31 16.44
CA GLU A 344 -29.87 6.97 15.15
C GLU A 344 -28.82 6.47 14.15
N HIS A 345 -29.20 5.56 13.28
CA HIS A 345 -28.40 5.12 12.14
C HIS A 345 -29.30 4.67 11.00
N ALA A 346 -28.75 4.68 9.76
CA ALA A 346 -29.42 4.12 8.60
C ALA A 346 -29.69 2.62 8.81
N PRO A 347 -30.72 2.04 8.15
CA PRO A 347 -30.99 0.60 8.23
C PRO A 347 -29.77 -0.22 7.87
N VAL A 348 -29.45 -1.23 8.70
CA VAL A 348 -28.31 -2.13 8.51
C VAL A 348 -28.80 -3.57 8.46
N THR A 349 -28.25 -4.35 7.54
CA THR A 349 -28.39 -5.81 7.50
C THR A 349 -27.02 -6.43 7.52
N PHE A 350 -26.75 -7.31 8.47
CA PHE A 350 -25.43 -7.92 8.68
C PHE A 350 -25.45 -9.42 8.39
N TYR A 351 -24.68 -9.85 7.39
CA TYR A 351 -24.47 -11.24 7.02
C TYR A 351 -23.10 -11.72 7.54
N TYR A 352 -23.11 -12.70 8.43
CA TYR A 352 -21.90 -13.38 8.91
C TYR A 352 -21.75 -14.74 8.22
N CYS A 353 -20.84 -14.80 7.25
CA CYS A 353 -20.53 -16.00 6.46
C CYS A 353 -19.35 -16.75 7.09
N THR A 354 -19.52 -17.99 7.49
CA THR A 354 -18.49 -18.76 8.20
C THR A 354 -18.55 -20.25 7.89
N GLN A 355 -17.37 -20.91 7.91
CA GLN A 355 -17.24 -22.37 7.87
C GLN A 355 -17.03 -22.98 9.29
N ALA A 356 -16.88 -22.14 10.29
CA ALA A 356 -16.71 -22.57 11.68
C ALA A 356 -17.61 -21.71 12.59
N PRO A 357 -18.94 -21.93 12.57
CA PRO A 357 -19.88 -21.17 13.40
C PRO A 357 -19.67 -21.50 14.86
N SER A 358 -19.18 -20.53 15.63
CA SER A 358 -19.09 -20.62 17.09
C SER A 358 -20.41 -20.16 17.71
N PRO A 359 -21.09 -21.00 18.51
CA PRO A 359 -22.32 -20.61 19.17
C PRO A 359 -22.14 -19.40 20.11
N THR A 360 -20.96 -19.25 20.71
CA THR A 360 -20.64 -18.12 21.59
C THR A 360 -20.53 -16.82 20.79
N LEU A 361 -19.77 -16.82 19.70
CA LEU A 361 -19.60 -15.65 18.86
C LEU A 361 -20.91 -15.25 18.16
N ILE A 362 -21.70 -16.22 17.71
CA ILE A 362 -23.01 -15.97 17.08
C ILE A 362 -23.94 -15.30 18.10
N ARG A 363 -24.04 -15.82 19.33
CA ARG A 363 -24.86 -15.20 20.39
C ARG A 363 -24.38 -13.79 20.73
N GLU A 364 -23.07 -13.55 20.76
CA GLU A 364 -22.52 -12.20 20.97
C GLU A 364 -23.00 -11.23 19.89
N PHE A 365 -22.96 -11.65 18.61
CA PHE A 365 -23.44 -10.84 17.49
C PHE A 365 -24.96 -10.66 17.47
N GLU A 366 -25.73 -11.70 17.75
CA GLU A 366 -27.18 -11.64 17.84
C GLU A 366 -27.65 -10.64 18.92
N GLN A 367 -27.06 -10.73 20.13
CA GLN A 367 -27.34 -9.80 21.22
C GLN A 367 -26.93 -8.36 20.83
N ALA A 368 -25.75 -8.19 20.21
CA ALA A 368 -25.27 -6.89 19.80
C ALA A 368 -26.13 -6.27 18.69
N ALA A 369 -26.54 -7.06 17.71
CA ALA A 369 -27.40 -6.63 16.60
C ALA A 369 -28.80 -6.26 17.10
N THR A 370 -29.37 -7.08 17.98
CA THR A 370 -30.69 -6.78 18.62
C THR A 370 -30.64 -5.45 19.36
N GLN A 371 -29.59 -5.22 20.18
CA GLN A 371 -29.43 -3.97 20.93
C GLN A 371 -29.22 -2.75 20.04
N ALA A 372 -28.62 -2.95 18.86
CA ALA A 372 -28.40 -1.90 17.88
C ALA A 372 -29.51 -1.78 16.82
N ASN A 373 -30.64 -2.53 16.97
CA ASN A 373 -31.71 -2.59 15.98
C ASN A 373 -31.22 -2.92 14.54
N ILE A 374 -30.36 -3.94 14.45
CA ILE A 374 -29.76 -4.41 13.21
C ILE A 374 -30.28 -5.80 12.89
N GLU A 375 -30.65 -6.05 11.65
CA GLU A 375 -31.01 -7.36 11.14
C GLU A 375 -29.75 -8.22 10.94
N PHE A 376 -29.66 -9.38 11.58
CA PHE A 376 -28.48 -10.24 11.58
C PHE A 376 -28.79 -11.63 11.02
N HIS A 377 -27.93 -12.08 10.10
CA HIS A 377 -28.05 -13.39 9.44
C HIS A 377 -26.72 -14.15 9.51
N VAL A 378 -26.81 -15.41 9.91
CA VAL A 378 -25.67 -16.35 9.86
C VAL A 378 -25.77 -17.19 8.61
N VAL A 379 -24.71 -17.21 7.80
CA VAL A 379 -24.58 -18.05 6.60
C VAL A 379 -23.51 -19.12 6.88
N ASP A 380 -23.97 -20.33 7.20
CA ASP A 380 -23.09 -21.46 7.46
C ASP A 380 -22.64 -22.10 6.14
N ASN A 381 -21.42 -21.76 5.71
CA ASN A 381 -20.86 -22.24 4.44
C ASN A 381 -20.48 -23.75 4.44
N ARG A 382 -20.76 -24.49 5.50
CA ARG A 382 -20.71 -25.98 5.49
C ARG A 382 -22.01 -26.57 4.97
N LEU A 383 -23.12 -25.85 5.15
CA LEU A 383 -24.48 -26.30 4.82
C LEU A 383 -25.00 -25.71 3.52
N VAL A 384 -24.57 -24.47 3.21
CA VAL A 384 -25.00 -23.72 2.03
C VAL A 384 -23.82 -23.15 1.26
N SER A 385 -24.03 -22.84 -0.01
CA SER A 385 -23.03 -22.16 -0.86
C SER A 385 -22.68 -20.77 -0.29
N PHE A 386 -21.62 -20.16 -0.83
CA PHE A 386 -21.27 -18.79 -0.46
C PHE A 386 -22.41 -17.83 -0.80
N LEU A 387 -22.65 -16.87 0.11
CA LEU A 387 -23.65 -15.82 -0.07
C LEU A 387 -23.45 -15.10 -1.42
N THR A 388 -24.54 -14.93 -2.16
CA THR A 388 -24.59 -14.27 -3.46
C THR A 388 -25.36 -12.94 -3.40
N ILE A 389 -25.13 -12.07 -4.38
CA ILE A 389 -25.90 -10.81 -4.50
C ILE A 389 -27.37 -11.09 -4.79
N ASN A 390 -27.70 -12.18 -5.49
CA ASN A 390 -29.10 -12.55 -5.74
C ASN A 390 -29.85 -12.92 -4.45
N GLU A 391 -29.23 -13.66 -3.52
CA GLU A 391 -29.81 -13.97 -2.22
C GLU A 391 -30.03 -12.69 -1.40
N ILE A 392 -29.07 -11.77 -1.40
CA ILE A 392 -29.23 -10.47 -0.73
C ILE A 392 -30.39 -9.69 -1.34
N LYS A 393 -30.54 -9.68 -2.67
CA LYS A 393 -31.68 -9.02 -3.36
C LYS A 393 -33.03 -9.66 -3.05
N GLN A 394 -33.08 -10.98 -2.90
CA GLN A 394 -34.30 -11.67 -2.49
C GLN A 394 -34.78 -11.21 -1.11
N HIS A 395 -33.85 -10.92 -0.19
CA HIS A 395 -34.18 -10.43 1.15
C HIS A 395 -34.46 -8.92 1.20
N LYS A 396 -33.73 -8.13 0.40
CA LYS A 396 -33.69 -6.66 0.54
C LYS A 396 -34.26 -5.87 -0.64
N GLY A 397 -34.59 -6.54 -1.72
CA GLY A 397 -35.07 -5.89 -2.93
C GLY A 397 -33.96 -5.17 -3.71
N ASP A 398 -34.26 -3.97 -4.19
CA ASP A 398 -33.31 -3.19 -4.98
C ASP A 398 -32.16 -2.63 -4.13
N LEU A 399 -30.93 -2.87 -4.59
CA LEU A 399 -29.69 -2.44 -3.92
C LEU A 399 -29.13 -1.13 -4.49
N SER A 400 -29.78 -0.48 -5.45
CA SER A 400 -29.24 0.70 -6.17
C SER A 400 -28.84 1.84 -5.24
N ASN A 401 -29.55 2.03 -4.13
CA ASN A 401 -29.30 3.05 -3.11
C ASN A 401 -28.59 2.52 -1.86
N ALA A 402 -28.19 1.25 -1.84
CA ALA A 402 -27.47 0.66 -0.71
C ALA A 402 -25.97 0.89 -0.83
N SER A 403 -25.29 0.80 0.31
CA SER A 403 -23.85 0.62 0.39
C SER A 403 -23.53 -0.77 0.95
N ILE A 404 -22.52 -1.40 0.37
CA ILE A 404 -22.07 -2.74 0.78
C ILE A 404 -20.70 -2.62 1.42
N TRP A 405 -20.59 -3.10 2.65
CA TRP A 405 -19.37 -3.12 3.44
C TRP A 405 -18.92 -4.57 3.60
N PHE A 406 -17.82 -4.91 2.95
CA PHE A 406 -17.30 -6.27 2.90
C PHE A 406 -15.95 -6.39 3.61
N CYS A 407 -15.84 -7.35 4.52
CA CYS A 407 -14.58 -7.74 5.12
C CYS A 407 -14.46 -9.26 5.16
N GLY A 408 -13.46 -9.81 4.49
CA GLY A 408 -13.29 -11.27 4.38
C GLY A 408 -12.27 -11.68 3.31
N PRO A 409 -12.25 -12.97 2.93
CA PRO A 409 -11.34 -13.50 1.92
C PRO A 409 -11.44 -12.78 0.58
N THR A 410 -10.31 -12.49 -0.05
CA THR A 410 -10.23 -11.72 -1.31
C THR A 410 -11.07 -12.33 -2.42
N GLY A 411 -11.02 -13.67 -2.61
CA GLY A 411 -11.79 -14.35 -3.65
C GLY A 411 -13.31 -14.20 -3.47
N PHE A 412 -13.79 -14.20 -2.23
CA PHE A 412 -15.21 -13.95 -1.93
C PHE A 412 -15.59 -12.51 -2.28
N GLY A 413 -14.79 -11.52 -1.87
CA GLY A 413 -15.02 -10.12 -2.23
C GLY A 413 -14.99 -9.86 -3.74
N GLU A 414 -14.11 -10.52 -4.49
CA GLU A 414 -14.06 -10.43 -5.95
C GLU A 414 -15.28 -11.06 -6.63
N ALA A 415 -15.75 -12.21 -6.12
CA ALA A 415 -16.98 -12.84 -6.61
C ALA A 415 -18.19 -11.93 -6.44
N LEU A 416 -18.37 -11.34 -5.24
CA LEU A 416 -19.45 -10.35 -4.99
C LEU A 416 -19.33 -9.13 -5.92
N LYS A 417 -18.12 -8.58 -6.09
CA LYS A 417 -17.90 -7.45 -7.00
C LYS A 417 -18.26 -7.76 -8.45
N ASN A 418 -17.95 -8.97 -8.93
CA ASN A 418 -18.25 -9.36 -10.30
C ASN A 418 -19.77 -9.51 -10.50
N GLN A 419 -20.49 -10.07 -9.52
CA GLN A 419 -21.96 -10.13 -9.53
C GLN A 419 -22.58 -8.72 -9.52
N LEU A 420 -22.07 -7.81 -8.67
CA LEU A 420 -22.53 -6.41 -8.62
C LEU A 420 -22.28 -5.65 -9.93
N LYS A 421 -21.18 -5.94 -10.64
CA LYS A 421 -20.93 -5.36 -11.97
C LYS A 421 -21.97 -5.81 -13.00
N SER A 422 -22.34 -7.08 -13.01
CA SER A 422 -23.36 -7.61 -13.92
C SER A 422 -24.74 -6.97 -13.68
N GLU A 423 -25.01 -6.61 -12.42
CA GLU A 423 -26.22 -5.91 -11.99
C GLU A 423 -26.17 -4.37 -12.16
N ARG A 424 -25.11 -3.85 -12.78
CA ARG A 424 -24.87 -2.40 -12.97
C ARG A 424 -24.84 -1.59 -11.67
N PHE A 425 -24.52 -2.23 -10.55
CA PHE A 425 -24.36 -1.56 -9.25
C PHE A 425 -23.20 -0.56 -9.30
N ASN A 426 -23.38 0.60 -8.66
CA ASN A 426 -22.31 1.57 -8.54
C ASN A 426 -21.23 1.07 -7.55
N LEU A 427 -20.12 0.53 -8.08
CA LEU A 427 -19.02 0.01 -7.27
C LEU A 427 -18.33 1.05 -6.36
N ALA A 428 -18.65 2.34 -6.49
CA ALA A 428 -18.19 3.33 -5.50
C ALA A 428 -18.86 3.11 -4.13
N ASN A 429 -20.02 2.46 -4.10
CA ASN A 429 -20.75 2.10 -2.89
C ASN A 429 -20.36 0.69 -2.36
N PHE A 430 -19.38 0.01 -2.96
CA PHE A 430 -18.82 -1.24 -2.44
C PHE A 430 -17.51 -0.95 -1.72
N HIS A 431 -17.55 -0.97 -0.41
CA HIS A 431 -16.42 -0.74 0.48
C HIS A 431 -15.81 -2.08 0.88
N SER A 432 -14.51 -2.20 0.77
CA SER A 432 -13.81 -3.43 1.20
C SER A 432 -12.46 -3.10 1.77
N GLU A 433 -12.10 -3.77 2.85
CA GLU A 433 -10.76 -3.74 3.42
C GLU A 433 -9.95 -4.93 2.89
N LEU A 434 -8.69 -4.68 2.53
CA LEU A 434 -7.79 -5.70 1.98
C LEU A 434 -6.74 -6.04 3.03
N PHE A 435 -6.81 -7.26 3.59
CA PHE A 435 -5.81 -7.74 4.57
C PHE A 435 -4.57 -8.41 3.95
N ASN A 436 -4.51 -8.52 2.61
CA ASN A 436 -3.33 -9.03 1.92
C ASN A 436 -2.34 -7.89 1.66
N PHE A 437 -1.39 -7.69 2.57
CA PHE A 437 -0.29 -6.73 2.47
C PHE A 437 0.91 -7.25 1.66
N ARG A 438 0.75 -8.33 0.86
CA ARG A 438 1.76 -8.89 -0.06
C ARG A 438 1.34 -8.78 -1.51
#